data_0fb7a36ea11ee52e6384a98b0084ad32
#
_entry.id   0fb7a36ea11ee52e6384a98b0084ad32
#
_cell.length_a   1.000
_cell.length_b   1.000
_cell.length_c   1.000
_cell.angle_alpha   90.00
_cell.angle_beta   90.00
_cell.angle_gamma   90.00
#
_symmetry.space_group_name_H-M   'P 1'
#
loop_
_entity.id
_entity.type
_entity.pdbx_description
1 polymer ?
#
loop_
_entity_poly.entity_id
_entity_poly.type
_entity_poly.pdbx_seq_one_letter_code
_entity_poly.pdbx_strand_id
1 'polypeptide(L)'
;MNNIYVSSQNHVFDPLDYVNAVPAERVAQIHIAGHTKYERFILDTHDHPVIDPVWKIYQRAIERCGRTATLLEWDDKIPSFEEVHREALKATRYLPARESRKLEAAVAA
;
A
#
# COMPACT_ATOMS: atom_id res chain seq x y z
N MET A 1 4.82 -0.96 -1.11
CA MET A 1 4.83 -1.05 0.36
C MET A 1 5.29 -2.41 0.87
N ASN A 2 4.77 -3.50 0.31
CA ASN A 2 5.17 -4.83 0.76
C ASN A 2 6.67 -5.10 0.59
N ASN A 3 7.25 -4.72 -0.55
CA ASN A 3 8.69 -4.88 -0.79
C ASN A 3 9.56 -4.13 0.23
N ILE A 4 9.14 -2.96 0.68
CA ILE A 4 9.84 -2.20 1.73
C ILE A 4 9.80 -2.98 3.04
N TYR A 5 8.64 -3.51 3.41
CA TYR A 5 8.51 -4.34 4.61
C TYR A 5 9.38 -5.60 4.52
N VAL A 6 9.28 -6.33 3.40
CA VAL A 6 10.08 -7.56 3.18
C VAL A 6 11.57 -7.25 3.31
N SER A 7 12.05 -6.23 2.66
CA SER A 7 13.46 -5.81 2.76
C SER A 7 13.84 -5.40 4.17
N SER A 8 12.96 -4.71 4.89
CA SER A 8 13.21 -4.28 6.27
C SER A 8 13.39 -5.46 7.22
N GLN A 9 12.63 -6.53 7.02
CA GLN A 9 12.74 -7.74 7.82
C GLN A 9 13.98 -8.57 7.48
N ASN A 10 14.31 -8.66 6.20
CA ASN A 10 15.47 -9.45 5.75
C ASN A 10 16.81 -8.75 6.04
N HIS A 11 16.84 -7.42 6.06
CA HIS A 11 18.06 -6.61 6.22
C HIS A 11 18.08 -5.78 7.51
N VAL A 12 17.08 -5.90 8.35
CA VAL A 12 16.96 -5.26 9.67
C VAL A 12 17.13 -3.73 9.62
N PHE A 13 16.13 -3.06 9.07
CA PHE A 13 16.00 -1.60 9.16
C PHE A 13 14.54 -1.21 9.40
N ASP A 14 14.29 0.04 9.81
CA ASP A 14 12.94 0.55 10.03
C ASP A 14 12.31 0.94 8.68
N PRO A 15 11.21 0.28 8.27
CA PRO A 15 10.54 0.62 7.00
C PRO A 15 9.97 2.04 6.99
N LEU A 16 9.64 2.61 8.14
CA LEU A 16 9.15 4.00 8.23
C LEU A 16 10.23 5.01 7.88
N ASP A 17 11.48 4.74 8.23
CA ASP A 17 12.62 5.59 7.83
C ASP A 17 12.74 5.65 6.31
N TYR A 18 12.55 4.51 5.64
CA TYR A 18 12.55 4.46 4.17
C TYR A 18 11.41 5.30 3.58
N VAL A 19 10.18 5.12 4.07
CA VAL A 19 9.01 5.86 3.59
C VAL A 19 9.17 7.37 3.83
N ASN A 20 9.72 7.75 4.98
CA ASN A 20 9.96 9.16 5.31
C ASN A 20 11.04 9.81 4.42
N ALA A 21 11.94 9.03 3.84
CA ALA A 21 12.99 9.52 2.96
C ALA A 21 12.57 9.63 1.49
N VAL A 22 11.47 8.98 1.08
CA VAL A 22 10.98 9.06 -0.31
C VAL A 22 10.40 10.46 -0.55
N PRO A 23 10.76 11.13 -1.67
CA PRO A 23 10.15 12.41 -2.03
C PRO A 23 8.65 12.24 -2.31
N ALA A 24 7.80 12.77 -1.44
CA ALA A 24 6.34 12.59 -1.52
C ALA A 24 5.75 13.11 -2.85
N GLU A 25 6.30 14.20 -3.37
CA GLU A 25 5.88 14.83 -4.63
C GLU A 25 6.16 13.98 -5.88
N ARG A 26 6.98 12.95 -5.76
CA ARG A 26 7.32 12.04 -6.85
C ARG A 26 6.55 10.71 -6.81
N VAL A 27 5.71 10.52 -5.80
CA VAL A 27 4.92 9.29 -5.67
C VAL A 27 3.63 9.43 -6.47
N ALA A 28 3.54 8.72 -7.58
CA ALA A 28 2.36 8.70 -8.45
C ALA A 28 1.38 7.57 -8.11
N GLN A 29 1.90 6.44 -7.61
CA GLN A 29 1.12 5.25 -7.30
C GLN A 29 1.78 4.46 -6.18
N ILE A 30 0.96 3.80 -5.36
CA ILE A 30 1.43 2.92 -4.30
C ILE A 30 0.93 1.50 -4.57
N HIS A 31 1.84 0.54 -4.55
CA HIS A 31 1.51 -0.88 -4.64
C HIS A 31 1.54 -1.53 -3.26
N ILE A 32 0.53 -2.33 -2.98
CA ILE A 32 0.41 -3.13 -1.76
C ILE A 32 0.20 -4.60 -2.11
N ALA A 33 0.72 -5.49 -1.30
CA ALA A 33 0.64 -6.92 -1.53
C ALA A 33 0.88 -7.70 -0.24
N GLY A 34 0.63 -9.01 -0.27
CA GLY A 34 1.06 -9.96 0.74
C GLY A 34 2.40 -10.58 0.40
N HIS A 35 2.90 -11.41 1.29
CA HIS A 35 4.17 -12.12 1.15
C HIS A 35 4.11 -13.49 1.80
N THR A 36 5.11 -14.32 1.55
CA THR A 36 5.31 -15.62 2.20
C THR A 36 6.42 -15.51 3.23
N LYS A 37 6.12 -15.96 4.46
CA LYS A 37 7.10 -16.03 5.54
C LYS A 37 7.67 -17.44 5.63
N TYR A 38 8.98 -17.54 5.50
CA TYR A 38 9.75 -18.75 5.74
C TYR A 38 10.46 -18.67 7.10
N GLU A 39 11.09 -19.76 7.52
CA GLU A 39 11.72 -19.84 8.84
C GLU A 39 12.82 -18.78 9.05
N ARG A 40 13.64 -18.51 8.03
CA ARG A 40 14.80 -17.62 8.12
C ARG A 40 14.67 -16.32 7.37
N PHE A 41 13.66 -16.16 6.52
CA PHE A 41 13.47 -14.98 5.69
C PHE A 41 12.01 -14.86 5.25
N ILE A 42 11.66 -13.71 4.69
CA ILE A 42 10.38 -13.52 4.01
C ILE A 42 10.62 -13.18 2.55
N LEU A 43 9.65 -13.52 1.69
CA LEU A 43 9.75 -13.34 0.25
C LEU A 43 8.53 -12.57 -0.27
N ASP A 44 8.78 -11.59 -1.12
CA ASP A 44 7.76 -10.73 -1.73
C ASP A 44 7.04 -11.49 -2.86
N THR A 45 6.14 -12.39 -2.49
CA THR A 45 5.50 -13.36 -3.39
C THR A 45 4.16 -12.91 -3.95
N HIS A 46 3.51 -11.94 -3.32
CA HIS A 46 2.17 -11.47 -3.70
C HIS A 46 1.12 -12.59 -3.75
N ASP A 47 1.13 -13.48 -2.77
CA ASP A 47 0.28 -14.66 -2.72
C ASP A 47 -0.57 -14.78 -1.44
N HIS A 48 -0.60 -13.73 -0.64
CA HIS A 48 -1.32 -13.66 0.63
C HIS A 48 -2.02 -12.31 0.79
N PRO A 49 -2.98 -12.18 1.74
CA PRO A 49 -3.51 -10.86 2.14
C PRO A 49 -2.40 -9.94 2.63
N VAL A 50 -2.67 -8.64 2.58
CA VAL A 50 -1.77 -7.62 3.12
C VAL A 50 -1.81 -7.71 4.65
N ILE A 51 -0.65 -7.83 5.29
CA ILE A 51 -0.57 -7.91 6.75
C ILE A 51 -0.62 -6.53 7.40
N ASP A 52 -1.01 -6.47 8.67
CA ASP A 52 -1.15 -5.22 9.41
C ASP A 52 0.10 -4.34 9.43
N PRO A 53 1.32 -4.86 9.62
CA PRO A 53 2.53 -4.04 9.53
C PRO A 53 2.70 -3.34 8.17
N VAL A 54 2.29 -3.96 7.07
CA VAL A 54 2.32 -3.35 5.73
C VAL A 54 1.26 -2.24 5.62
N TRP A 55 0.07 -2.45 6.18
CA TRP A 55 -0.95 -1.41 6.27
C TRP A 55 -0.50 -0.19 7.08
N LYS A 56 0.29 -0.38 8.13
CA LYS A 56 0.88 0.74 8.90
C LYS A 56 1.87 1.55 8.06
N ILE A 57 2.69 0.90 7.27
CA ILE A 57 3.60 1.57 6.34
C ILE A 57 2.80 2.33 5.27
N TYR A 58 1.75 1.72 4.75
CA TYR A 58 0.83 2.35 3.81
C TYR A 58 0.17 3.61 4.42
N GLN A 59 -0.32 3.51 5.65
CA GLN A 59 -0.89 4.65 6.36
C GLN A 59 0.10 5.82 6.41
N ARG A 60 1.35 5.56 6.76
CA ARG A 60 2.39 6.59 6.81
C ARG A 60 2.65 7.20 5.43
N ALA A 61 2.69 6.38 4.39
CA ALA A 61 2.84 6.86 3.02
C ALA A 61 1.69 7.79 2.62
N ILE A 62 0.46 7.44 2.94
CA ILE A 62 -0.72 8.27 2.64
C ILE A 62 -0.71 9.57 3.45
N GLU A 63 -0.28 9.55 4.70
CA GLU A 63 -0.12 10.78 5.50
C GLU A 63 0.84 11.77 4.83
N ARG A 64 1.91 11.27 4.22
CA ARG A 64 2.91 12.10 3.54
C ARG A 64 2.50 12.52 2.13
N CYS A 65 1.94 11.60 1.36
CA CYS A 65 1.65 11.79 -0.07
C CYS A 65 0.24 12.32 -0.34
N GLY A 66 -0.65 12.22 0.64
CA GLY A 66 -2.07 12.48 0.43
C GLY A 66 -2.75 11.35 -0.35
N ARG A 67 -3.92 11.64 -0.91
CA ARG A 67 -4.69 10.66 -1.68
C ARG A 67 -3.92 10.24 -2.93
N THR A 68 -3.49 9.01 -2.95
CA THR A 68 -2.65 8.45 -4.01
C THR A 68 -3.30 7.19 -4.56
N ALA A 69 -3.23 7.00 -5.89
CA ALA A 69 -3.69 5.77 -6.53
C ALA A 69 -3.00 4.56 -5.91
N THR A 70 -3.79 3.57 -5.54
CA THR A 70 -3.31 2.36 -4.86
C THR A 70 -3.69 1.14 -5.65
N LEU A 71 -2.73 0.27 -5.90
CA LEU A 71 -2.91 -1.01 -6.58
C LEU A 71 -2.61 -2.15 -5.60
N LEU A 72 -3.60 -3.02 -5.38
CA LEU A 72 -3.39 -4.29 -4.72
C LEU A 72 -2.89 -5.30 -5.75
N GLU A 73 -1.74 -5.90 -5.48
CA GLU A 73 -1.17 -6.97 -6.29
C GLU A 73 -1.40 -8.32 -5.60
N TRP A 74 -1.94 -9.27 -6.35
CA TRP A 74 -2.14 -10.65 -5.91
C TRP A 74 -1.88 -11.55 -7.11
N ASP A 75 -0.67 -12.08 -7.21
CA ASP A 75 -0.13 -12.66 -8.44
C ASP A 75 -0.16 -14.19 -8.45
N ASP A 76 -0.30 -14.82 -7.27
CA ASP A 76 -0.35 -16.27 -7.12
C ASP A 76 -1.34 -16.65 -6.02
N LYS A 77 -1.86 -17.86 -6.03
CA LYS A 77 -2.90 -18.33 -5.09
C LYS A 77 -4.07 -17.35 -5.00
N ILE A 78 -4.49 -16.83 -6.15
CA ILE A 78 -5.49 -15.78 -6.25
C ILE A 78 -6.83 -16.32 -5.75
N PRO A 79 -7.43 -15.71 -4.71
CA PRO A 79 -8.74 -16.11 -4.22
C PRO A 79 -9.87 -15.62 -5.13
N SER A 80 -11.12 -15.71 -4.66
CA SER A 80 -12.26 -15.18 -5.40
C SER A 80 -12.13 -13.66 -5.64
N PHE A 81 -12.78 -13.16 -6.68
CA PHE A 81 -12.83 -11.71 -6.94
C PHE A 81 -13.34 -10.93 -5.72
N GLU A 82 -14.36 -11.46 -5.05
CA GLU A 82 -14.95 -10.83 -3.87
C GLU A 82 -13.94 -10.68 -2.73
N GLU A 83 -13.07 -11.66 -2.53
CA GLU A 83 -12.03 -11.60 -1.51
C GLU A 83 -10.94 -10.58 -1.86
N VAL A 84 -10.49 -10.59 -3.11
CA VAL A 84 -9.50 -9.62 -3.60
C VAL A 84 -10.06 -8.20 -3.51
N HIS A 85 -11.29 -7.99 -3.93
CA HIS A 85 -11.97 -6.70 -3.87
C HIS A 85 -12.11 -6.21 -2.43
N ARG A 86 -12.52 -7.08 -1.52
CA ARG A 86 -12.62 -6.76 -0.08
C ARG A 86 -11.27 -6.36 0.50
N GLU A 87 -10.21 -7.04 0.13
CA GLU A 87 -8.85 -6.70 0.55
C GLU A 87 -8.43 -5.32 0.02
N ALA A 88 -8.68 -5.05 -1.26
CA ALA A 88 -8.38 -3.75 -1.87
C ALA A 88 -9.14 -2.60 -1.18
N LEU A 89 -10.40 -2.82 -0.81
CA LEU A 89 -11.23 -1.81 -0.15
C LEU A 89 -10.72 -1.42 1.23
N LYS A 90 -9.87 -2.22 1.87
CA LYS A 90 -9.24 -1.85 3.15
C LYS A 90 -8.41 -0.57 3.03
N ALA A 91 -7.86 -0.29 1.86
CA ALA A 91 -7.13 0.94 1.62
C ALA A 91 -7.97 2.20 1.86
N THR A 92 -9.28 2.13 1.67
CA THR A 92 -10.19 3.27 1.87
C THR A 92 -10.21 3.78 3.32
N ARG A 93 -9.84 2.94 4.29
CA ARG A 93 -9.73 3.32 5.70
C ARG A 93 -8.65 4.36 5.96
N TYR A 94 -7.66 4.43 5.08
CA TYR A 94 -6.48 5.29 5.22
C TYR A 94 -6.48 6.47 4.26
N LEU A 95 -7.29 6.42 3.20
CA LEU A 95 -7.35 7.48 2.20
C LEU A 95 -8.15 8.67 2.73
N PRO A 96 -7.68 9.91 2.52
CA PRO A 96 -8.47 11.10 2.84
C PRO A 96 -9.72 11.17 1.96
N ALA A 97 -10.74 11.91 2.42
CA ALA A 97 -11.97 12.10 1.68
C ALA A 97 -11.70 12.72 0.29
N ARG A 98 -12.50 12.33 -0.70
CA ARG A 98 -12.43 12.94 -2.05
C ARG A 98 -12.82 14.41 -1.96
N GLU A 99 -12.01 15.27 -2.56
CA GLU A 99 -12.35 16.67 -2.80
C GLU A 99 -13.26 16.82 -4.04
N SER A 100 -14.37 16.08 -4.08
CA SER A 100 -15.25 16.02 -5.24
C SER A 100 -15.81 17.39 -5.64
N ARG A 101 -16.10 18.27 -4.68
CA ARG A 101 -16.65 19.60 -4.92
C ARG A 101 -15.71 20.56 -5.64
N LYS A 102 -14.40 20.47 -5.38
CA LYS A 102 -13.41 21.32 -6.05
C LYS A 102 -13.25 20.93 -7.52
N LEU A 103 -13.34 19.66 -7.83
CA LEU A 103 -13.24 19.17 -9.20
C LEU A 103 -14.47 19.56 -10.02
N GLU A 104 -15.67 19.43 -9.47
CA GLU A 104 -16.92 19.85 -10.09
C GLU A 104 -16.95 21.36 -10.33
N ALA A 105 -16.50 22.17 -9.38
CA ALA A 105 -16.38 23.61 -9.54
C ALA A 105 -15.36 23.99 -10.62
N ALA A 106 -14.25 23.30 -10.74
CA ALA A 106 -13.24 23.53 -11.77
C ALA A 106 -13.74 23.12 -13.16
N VAL A 107 -14.55 22.09 -13.27
CA VAL A 107 -15.15 21.63 -14.54
C VAL A 107 -16.32 22.51 -14.96
N ALA A 108 -17.08 23.07 -14.01
CA ALA A 108 -18.20 23.98 -14.26
C ALA A 108 -17.74 25.41 -14.63
N ALA A 109 -16.53 25.76 -14.31
CA ALA A 109 -15.95 27.06 -14.65
C ALA A 109 -15.30 27.05 -16.05
#